data_d26b845e9aa3fb6478740c59b1b26909
#
_entry.id   d26b845e9aa3fb6478740c59b1b26909
#
_cell.length_a   1.000
_cell.length_b   1.000
_cell.length_c   1.000
_cell.angle_alpha   90.00
_cell.angle_beta   90.00
_cell.angle_gamma   90.00
#
_symmetry.space_group_name_H-M   'P 1'
#
loop_
_entity.id
_entity.type
_entity.pdbx_description
1 polymer ?
#
loop_
_entity_poly.entity_id
_entity_poly.type
_entity_poly.pdbx_seq_one_letter_code
_entity_poly.pdbx_strand_id
1 'polypeptide(L)'
;ETFGEAILGEHIAHGELTLEIQRASLLKVCKRLRDDNLLRFEQLMNVCGVDYLTYRAEAPEGARPGPRFVAVYHLLSVSRNQRLRLRVALDDSLPMVDSLVDLWPAASWFEREAFDLFGIVFEGHPDLRRILTDYGFIGHPFRKDFPLTGHVEMRYDPAQRRVVYQPVSIEPRVLVPRVIREEGFGDRKP
;
A
#
# COMPACT_ATOMS: atom_id res chain seq x y z
N GLU A 1 -26.76 5.46 2.03
CA GLU A 1 -27.44 6.31 1.03
C GLU A 1 -26.58 7.51 0.57
N THR A 2 -25.66 8.02 1.40
CA THR A 2 -24.91 9.26 1.17
C THR A 2 -23.89 9.16 0.02
N PHE A 3 -23.33 7.99 -0.24
CA PHE A 3 -22.26 7.77 -1.24
C PHE A 3 -22.70 6.89 -2.41
N GLY A 4 -23.90 6.28 -2.35
CA GLY A 4 -24.50 5.47 -3.42
C GLY A 4 -23.53 4.44 -4.01
N GLU A 5 -23.46 4.39 -5.34
CA GLU A 5 -22.63 3.44 -6.11
C GLU A 5 -21.09 3.64 -5.94
N ALA A 6 -20.65 4.70 -5.26
CA ALA A 6 -19.23 4.94 -5.03
C ALA A 6 -18.61 3.95 -4.02
N ILE A 7 -19.42 3.34 -3.14
CA ILE A 7 -19.00 2.31 -2.20
C ILE A 7 -19.32 0.95 -2.81
N LEU A 8 -18.28 0.16 -3.05
CA LEU A 8 -18.39 -1.20 -3.60
C LEU A 8 -18.60 -2.25 -2.52
N GLY A 9 -18.18 -1.96 -1.29
CA GLY A 9 -18.31 -2.87 -0.16
C GLY A 9 -17.94 -2.19 1.16
N GLU A 10 -18.40 -2.80 2.25
CA GLU A 10 -18.06 -2.38 3.61
C GLU A 10 -17.68 -3.60 4.46
N HIS A 11 -16.75 -3.40 5.37
CA HIS A 11 -16.30 -4.45 6.27
C HIS A 11 -15.93 -3.84 7.62
N ILE A 12 -16.41 -4.46 8.70
CA ILE A 12 -16.05 -4.10 10.07
C ILE A 12 -15.22 -5.23 10.67
N ALA A 13 -13.99 -4.92 11.06
CA ALA A 13 -13.10 -5.85 11.75
C ALA A 13 -12.32 -5.12 12.84
N HIS A 14 -12.16 -5.77 13.99
CA HIS A 14 -11.43 -5.22 15.15
C HIS A 14 -11.92 -3.82 15.60
N GLY A 15 -13.21 -3.54 15.39
CA GLY A 15 -13.81 -2.24 15.74
C GLY A 15 -13.54 -1.12 14.73
N GLU A 16 -12.92 -1.42 13.59
CA GLU A 16 -12.64 -0.45 12.52
C GLU A 16 -13.51 -0.70 11.29
N LEU A 17 -14.09 0.37 10.75
CA LEU A 17 -14.83 0.35 9.48
C LEU A 17 -13.86 0.49 8.32
N THR A 18 -13.99 -0.40 7.35
CA THR A 18 -13.30 -0.34 6.06
C THR A 18 -14.33 -0.20 4.95
N LEU A 19 -14.15 0.76 4.05
CA LEU A 19 -14.98 0.94 2.86
C LEU A 19 -14.15 0.65 1.60
N GLU A 20 -14.71 -0.13 0.69
CA GLU A 20 -14.15 -0.33 -0.64
C GLU A 20 -14.72 0.72 -1.58
N ILE A 21 -13.87 1.56 -2.16
CA ILE A 21 -14.26 2.72 -2.95
C ILE A 21 -13.92 2.47 -4.42
N GLN A 22 -14.88 2.81 -5.28
CA GLN A 22 -14.63 2.85 -6.72
C GLN A 22 -13.57 3.91 -7.03
N ARG A 23 -12.50 3.54 -7.78
CA ARG A 23 -11.37 4.40 -8.10
C ARG A 23 -11.79 5.79 -8.62
N ALA A 24 -12.69 5.84 -9.59
CA ALA A 24 -13.17 7.09 -10.19
C ALA A 24 -13.95 8.00 -9.23
N SER A 25 -14.37 7.48 -8.08
CA SER A 25 -15.14 8.22 -7.07
C SER A 25 -14.31 8.68 -5.88
N LEU A 26 -13.02 8.31 -5.81
CA LEU A 26 -12.17 8.54 -4.65
C LEU A 26 -12.14 10.01 -4.23
N LEU A 27 -11.80 10.93 -5.14
CA LEU A 27 -11.74 12.37 -4.84
C LEU A 27 -13.06 12.91 -4.30
N LYS A 28 -14.17 12.53 -4.94
CA LYS A 28 -15.51 12.99 -4.53
C LYS A 28 -15.88 12.49 -3.14
N VAL A 29 -15.58 11.21 -2.86
CA VAL A 29 -15.83 10.59 -1.55
C VAL A 29 -14.96 11.25 -0.48
N CYS A 30 -13.66 11.37 -0.71
CA CYS A 30 -12.71 11.96 0.23
C CYS A 30 -13.02 13.43 0.53
N LYS A 31 -13.38 14.23 -0.50
CA LYS A 31 -13.80 15.60 -0.30
C LYS A 31 -15.01 15.69 0.62
N ARG A 32 -16.02 14.85 0.40
CA ARG A 32 -17.19 14.82 1.26
C ARG A 32 -16.88 14.34 2.68
N LEU A 33 -16.05 13.32 2.84
CA LEU A 33 -15.62 12.83 4.15
C LEU A 33 -14.93 13.94 4.98
N ARG A 34 -14.15 14.80 4.32
CA ARG A 34 -13.47 15.91 4.96
C ARG A 34 -14.42 17.06 5.29
N ASP A 35 -15.26 17.47 4.32
CA ASP A 35 -16.00 18.74 4.36
C ASP A 35 -17.38 18.61 5.03
N ASP A 36 -17.97 17.41 5.11
CA ASP A 36 -19.28 17.19 5.73
C ASP A 36 -19.19 17.35 7.25
N ASN A 37 -20.03 18.24 7.79
CA ASN A 37 -20.06 18.54 9.25
C ASN A 37 -20.39 17.34 10.13
N LEU A 38 -21.06 16.33 9.59
CA LEU A 38 -21.37 15.09 10.33
C LEU A 38 -20.22 14.10 10.33
N LEU A 39 -19.29 14.18 9.39
CA LEU A 39 -18.20 13.23 9.20
C LEU A 39 -16.85 13.80 9.67
N ARG A 40 -16.44 14.94 9.13
CA ARG A 40 -15.26 15.72 9.54
C ARG A 40 -13.99 14.88 9.69
N PHE A 41 -13.60 14.17 8.65
CA PHE A 41 -12.30 13.49 8.63
C PHE A 41 -11.20 14.50 8.29
N GLU A 42 -10.79 15.26 9.30
CA GLU A 42 -9.85 16.36 9.15
C GLU A 42 -8.44 15.90 8.80
N GLN A 43 -8.07 14.67 9.18
CA GLN A 43 -6.71 14.19 9.07
C GLN A 43 -6.62 12.93 8.21
N LEU A 44 -5.72 12.97 7.22
CA LEU A 44 -5.18 11.79 6.55
C LEU A 44 -3.98 11.30 7.38
N MET A 45 -4.12 10.12 7.98
CA MET A 45 -3.08 9.55 8.84
C MET A 45 -2.01 8.81 8.06
N ASN A 46 -2.41 8.13 6.98
CA ASN A 46 -1.50 7.33 6.16
C ASN A 46 -2.12 7.02 4.80
N VAL A 47 -1.25 6.86 3.78
CA VAL A 47 -1.56 6.21 2.50
C VAL A 47 -0.53 5.13 2.29
N CYS A 48 -0.95 3.90 2.05
CA CYS A 48 -0.03 2.81 1.76
C CYS A 48 -0.51 1.95 0.58
N GLY A 49 0.44 1.38 -0.14
CA GLY A 49 0.17 0.37 -1.15
C GLY A 49 0.11 -1.03 -0.53
N VAL A 50 -0.63 -1.93 -1.18
CA VAL A 50 -0.62 -3.37 -0.86
C VAL A 50 -0.49 -4.14 -2.16
N ASP A 51 0.42 -5.11 -2.20
CA ASP A 51 0.56 -6.07 -3.30
C ASP A 51 0.05 -7.45 -2.83
N TYR A 52 -1.00 -7.93 -3.47
CA TYR A 52 -1.64 -9.21 -3.18
C TYR A 52 -1.14 -10.36 -4.08
N LEU A 53 -0.04 -10.19 -4.83
CA LEU A 53 0.44 -11.18 -5.81
C LEU A 53 0.55 -12.59 -5.21
N THR A 54 1.08 -12.73 -4.00
CA THR A 54 1.28 -14.02 -3.32
C THR A 54 0.24 -14.31 -2.24
N TYR A 55 -0.74 -13.43 -2.06
CA TYR A 55 -1.77 -13.61 -1.06
C TYR A 55 -2.73 -14.73 -1.48
N ARG A 56 -2.87 -15.75 -0.62
CA ARG A 56 -3.64 -16.98 -0.91
C ARG A 56 -3.16 -17.71 -2.17
N ALA A 57 -1.86 -17.72 -2.43
CA ALA A 57 -1.28 -18.46 -3.56
C ALA A 57 -1.56 -19.98 -3.49
N GLU A 58 -1.89 -20.50 -2.30
CA GLU A 58 -2.29 -21.91 -2.07
C GLU A 58 -3.82 -22.14 -2.28
N ALA A 59 -4.59 -21.10 -2.62
CA ALA A 59 -5.99 -21.27 -2.98
C ALA A 59 -6.11 -21.99 -4.32
N PRO A 60 -7.22 -22.75 -4.56
CA PRO A 60 -7.44 -23.47 -5.80
C PRO A 60 -7.23 -22.59 -7.03
N GLU A 61 -6.68 -23.18 -8.11
CA GLU A 61 -6.32 -22.50 -9.35
C GLU A 61 -7.36 -21.47 -9.79
N GLY A 62 -6.91 -20.24 -10.03
CA GLY A 62 -7.71 -19.13 -10.52
C GLY A 62 -8.32 -18.21 -9.46
N ALA A 63 -8.18 -18.51 -8.17
CA ALA A 63 -8.83 -17.76 -7.10
C ALA A 63 -7.93 -16.72 -6.42
N ARG A 64 -7.24 -15.87 -7.19
CA ARG A 64 -6.79 -14.60 -6.60
C ARG A 64 -8.03 -13.72 -6.39
N PRO A 65 -8.45 -13.47 -5.13
CA PRO A 65 -9.64 -12.66 -4.89
C PRO A 65 -9.31 -11.19 -5.14
N GLY A 66 -9.59 -10.70 -6.33
CA GLY A 66 -9.49 -9.30 -6.68
C GLY A 66 -8.17 -8.85 -7.30
N PRO A 67 -7.97 -7.53 -7.47
CA PRO A 67 -6.82 -6.93 -8.11
C PRO A 67 -5.53 -7.11 -7.29
N ARG A 68 -4.41 -7.08 -7.99
CA ARG A 68 -3.08 -7.22 -7.37
C ARG A 68 -2.75 -6.04 -6.46
N PHE A 69 -2.99 -4.83 -6.95
CA PHE A 69 -2.63 -3.62 -6.21
C PHE A 69 -3.84 -2.95 -5.60
N VAL A 70 -3.69 -2.51 -4.37
CA VAL A 70 -4.70 -1.74 -3.63
C VAL A 70 -4.02 -0.56 -2.96
N ALA A 71 -4.59 0.63 -3.11
CA ALA A 71 -4.24 1.79 -2.30
C ALA A 71 -5.15 1.82 -1.06
N VAL A 72 -4.54 2.01 0.11
CA VAL A 72 -5.23 2.03 1.41
C VAL A 72 -5.00 3.37 2.08
N TYR A 73 -6.09 4.01 2.49
CA TYR A 73 -6.08 5.32 3.14
C TYR A 73 -6.64 5.18 4.55
N HIS A 74 -5.95 5.75 5.53
CA HIS A 74 -6.41 5.81 6.91
C HIS A 74 -6.77 7.25 7.25
N LEU A 75 -8.02 7.48 7.60
CA LEU A 75 -8.57 8.78 7.93
C LEU A 75 -8.93 8.85 9.41
N LEU A 76 -8.75 10.03 10.00
CA LEU A 76 -9.11 10.32 11.37
C LEU A 76 -10.00 11.57 11.43
N SER A 77 -11.15 11.43 12.04
CA SER A 77 -11.92 12.55 12.55
C SER A 77 -11.49 12.82 13.99
N VAL A 78 -10.70 13.88 14.18
CA VAL A 78 -10.19 14.27 15.50
C VAL A 78 -11.34 14.74 16.38
N SER A 79 -12.23 15.56 15.82
CA SER A 79 -13.36 16.14 16.53
C SER A 79 -14.39 15.09 16.97
N ARG A 80 -14.46 13.94 16.30
CA ARG A 80 -15.41 12.85 16.60
C ARG A 80 -14.76 11.61 17.18
N ASN A 81 -13.43 11.57 17.23
CA ASN A 81 -12.64 10.41 17.64
C ASN A 81 -13.02 9.14 16.87
N GLN A 82 -13.14 9.27 15.54
CA GLN A 82 -13.52 8.18 14.66
C GLN A 82 -12.42 7.92 13.62
N ARG A 83 -12.17 6.63 13.34
CA ARG A 83 -11.24 6.20 12.30
C ARG A 83 -12.00 5.52 11.16
N LEU A 84 -11.49 5.71 9.95
CA LEU A 84 -12.04 5.10 8.76
C LEU A 84 -10.89 4.63 7.87
N ARG A 85 -11.00 3.41 7.35
CA ARG A 85 -10.09 2.90 6.32
C ARG A 85 -10.81 2.89 4.98
N LEU A 86 -10.18 3.45 3.96
CA LEU A 86 -10.64 3.32 2.58
C LEU A 86 -9.70 2.38 1.83
N ARG A 87 -10.26 1.52 0.98
CA ARG A 87 -9.51 0.66 0.07
C ARG A 87 -9.94 0.94 -1.36
N VAL A 88 -8.97 1.13 -2.24
CA VAL A 88 -9.19 1.37 -3.67
C VAL A 88 -8.42 0.35 -4.46
N ALA A 89 -9.14 -0.47 -5.18
CA ALA A 89 -8.60 -1.45 -6.10
C ALA A 89 -8.02 -0.75 -7.34
N LEU A 90 -6.82 -1.15 -7.76
CA LEU A 90 -6.09 -0.56 -8.88
C LEU A 90 -5.90 -1.57 -10.00
N ASP A 91 -5.67 -1.07 -11.21
CA ASP A 91 -5.33 -1.91 -12.35
C ASP A 91 -3.97 -2.59 -12.15
N ASP A 92 -3.89 -3.87 -12.51
CA ASP A 92 -2.66 -4.66 -12.35
C ASP A 92 -1.55 -4.22 -13.32
N SER A 93 -1.91 -3.75 -14.50
CA SER A 93 -0.96 -3.33 -15.54
C SER A 93 -0.40 -1.95 -15.28
N LEU A 94 -1.24 -1.03 -14.82
CA LEU A 94 -0.87 0.34 -14.47
C LEU A 94 -1.63 0.77 -13.20
N PRO A 95 -1.07 0.50 -12.00
CA PRO A 95 -1.71 0.89 -10.76
C PRO A 95 -1.70 2.41 -10.61
N MET A 96 -2.83 3.05 -10.90
CA MET A 96 -2.96 4.50 -10.89
C MET A 96 -4.24 4.92 -10.16
N VAL A 97 -4.15 6.04 -9.44
CA VAL A 97 -5.26 6.62 -8.66
C VAL A 97 -5.08 8.13 -8.53
N ASP A 98 -6.16 8.87 -8.32
CA ASP A 98 -6.09 10.32 -8.10
C ASP A 98 -5.33 10.66 -6.81
N SER A 99 -4.50 11.70 -6.86
CA SER A 99 -3.82 12.26 -5.69
C SER A 99 -4.79 12.97 -4.76
N LEU A 100 -4.58 12.85 -3.46
CA LEU A 100 -5.35 13.53 -2.42
C LEU A 100 -4.62 14.74 -1.83
N VAL A 101 -3.51 15.19 -2.44
CA VAL A 101 -2.67 16.29 -1.92
C VAL A 101 -3.47 17.59 -1.75
N ASP A 102 -4.38 17.90 -2.66
CA ASP A 102 -5.24 19.08 -2.56
C ASP A 102 -6.28 19.00 -1.44
N LEU A 103 -6.58 17.78 -0.97
CA LEU A 103 -7.48 17.59 0.15
C LEU A 103 -6.72 17.58 1.49
N TRP A 104 -5.62 16.85 1.55
CA TRP A 104 -4.75 16.74 2.71
C TRP A 104 -3.29 16.87 2.28
N PRO A 105 -2.59 17.96 2.58
CA PRO A 105 -1.19 18.14 2.19
C PRO A 105 -0.25 17.03 2.67
N ALA A 106 -0.59 16.33 3.76
CA ALA A 106 0.15 15.17 4.25
C ALA A 106 0.21 14.02 3.23
N ALA A 107 -0.75 13.92 2.32
CA ALA A 107 -0.77 12.92 1.26
C ALA A 107 0.50 12.96 0.41
N SER A 108 1.08 14.14 0.20
CA SER A 108 2.27 14.31 -0.66
C SER A 108 3.40 13.36 -0.30
N TRP A 109 3.68 13.15 0.98
CA TRP A 109 4.76 12.26 1.43
C TRP A 109 4.37 10.79 1.35
N PHE A 110 3.17 10.45 1.77
CA PHE A 110 2.68 9.07 1.75
C PHE A 110 2.47 8.55 0.32
N GLU A 111 1.99 9.39 -0.59
CA GLU A 111 1.81 9.03 -2.00
C GLU A 111 3.16 8.81 -2.69
N ARG A 112 4.17 9.63 -2.39
CA ARG A 112 5.54 9.41 -2.87
C ARG A 112 6.12 8.10 -2.33
N GLU A 113 5.85 7.75 -1.08
CA GLU A 113 6.28 6.48 -0.50
C GLU A 113 5.61 5.30 -1.23
N ALA A 114 4.29 5.34 -1.42
CA ALA A 114 3.56 4.30 -2.12
C ALA A 114 3.99 4.19 -3.61
N PHE A 115 4.29 5.31 -4.26
CA PHE A 115 4.87 5.32 -5.59
C PHE A 115 6.26 4.67 -5.60
N ASP A 116 7.14 5.05 -4.70
CA ASP A 116 8.51 4.56 -4.64
C ASP A 116 8.55 3.04 -4.38
N LEU A 117 7.80 2.58 -3.38
CA LEU A 117 7.87 1.19 -2.92
C LEU A 117 7.04 0.21 -3.74
N PHE A 118 5.90 0.64 -4.30
CA PHE A 118 4.96 -0.23 -5.03
C PHE A 118 4.77 0.15 -6.50
N GLY A 119 5.18 1.35 -6.91
CA GLY A 119 4.96 1.85 -8.27
C GLY A 119 3.52 2.26 -8.53
N ILE A 120 2.78 2.67 -7.49
CA ILE A 120 1.44 3.23 -7.62
C ILE A 120 1.58 4.68 -8.08
N VAL A 121 0.95 5.03 -9.20
CA VAL A 121 0.98 6.40 -9.77
C VAL A 121 -0.18 7.19 -9.18
N PHE A 122 0.11 8.38 -8.65
CA PHE A 122 -0.89 9.29 -8.13
C PHE A 122 -1.09 10.45 -9.11
N GLU A 123 -2.21 10.40 -9.84
CA GLU A 123 -2.54 11.39 -10.86
C GLU A 123 -2.84 12.74 -10.22
N GLY A 124 -2.26 13.82 -10.76
CA GLY A 124 -2.38 15.16 -10.20
C GLY A 124 -1.45 15.47 -9.02
N HIS A 125 -0.58 14.54 -8.61
CA HIS A 125 0.43 14.84 -7.59
C HIS A 125 1.45 15.86 -8.12
N PRO A 126 1.74 16.96 -7.39
CA PRO A 126 2.57 18.07 -7.91
C PRO A 126 4.06 17.70 -8.07
N ASP A 127 4.56 16.72 -7.32
CA ASP A 127 5.99 16.34 -7.31
C ASP A 127 6.14 14.85 -7.00
N LEU A 128 5.65 13.97 -7.90
CA LEU A 128 5.73 12.52 -7.74
C LEU A 128 7.11 12.00 -8.11
N ARG A 129 7.96 11.83 -7.11
CA ARG A 129 9.32 11.31 -7.22
C ARG A 129 9.66 10.39 -6.08
N ARG A 130 10.71 9.56 -6.22
CA ARG A 130 11.17 8.67 -5.17
C ARG A 130 11.52 9.42 -3.89
N ILE A 131 11.38 8.75 -2.74
CA ILE A 131 11.59 9.35 -1.42
C ILE A 131 12.48 8.49 -0.51
N LEU A 132 12.38 7.18 -0.57
CA LEU A 132 13.09 6.23 0.28
C LEU A 132 14.21 5.52 -0.45
N THR A 133 14.01 5.20 -1.74
CA THR A 133 15.05 4.56 -2.54
C THR A 133 15.95 5.59 -3.19
N ASP A 134 17.16 5.16 -3.57
CA ASP A 134 18.14 5.99 -4.25
C ASP A 134 17.68 6.40 -5.66
N TYR A 135 18.20 7.51 -6.19
CA TYR A 135 17.86 8.01 -7.52
C TYR A 135 18.14 7.02 -8.65
N GLY A 136 19.16 6.18 -8.49
CA GLY A 136 19.52 5.12 -9.43
C GLY A 136 18.81 3.79 -9.19
N PHE A 137 17.93 3.70 -8.20
CA PHE A 137 17.26 2.44 -7.85
C PHE A 137 16.28 2.02 -8.96
N ILE A 138 16.40 0.75 -9.40
CA ILE A 138 15.54 0.18 -10.44
C ILE A 138 14.55 -0.78 -9.82
N GLY A 139 13.27 -0.55 -10.05
CA GLY A 139 12.17 -1.36 -9.54
C GLY A 139 11.47 -0.75 -8.32
N HIS A 140 10.65 -1.56 -7.67
CA HIS A 140 9.82 -1.20 -6.53
C HIS A 140 9.95 -2.29 -5.46
N PRO A 141 10.69 -2.03 -4.36
CA PRO A 141 11.18 -3.08 -3.47
C PRO A 141 10.11 -3.77 -2.63
N PHE A 142 8.90 -3.21 -2.50
CA PHE A 142 7.82 -3.84 -1.76
C PHE A 142 6.87 -4.66 -2.64
N ARG A 143 7.08 -4.67 -3.95
CA ARG A 143 6.38 -5.63 -4.81
C ARG A 143 6.81 -7.06 -4.46
N LYS A 144 5.86 -7.99 -4.43
CA LYS A 144 6.10 -9.39 -4.06
C LYS A 144 6.97 -10.16 -5.04
N ASP A 145 7.09 -9.68 -6.27
CA ASP A 145 7.98 -10.19 -7.31
C ASP A 145 9.37 -9.55 -7.29
N PHE A 146 9.62 -8.56 -6.41
CA PHE A 146 10.95 -7.98 -6.22
C PHE A 146 11.77 -8.85 -5.25
N PRO A 147 13.03 -9.24 -5.59
CA PRO A 147 13.85 -10.09 -4.71
C PRO A 147 14.25 -9.36 -3.43
N LEU A 148 14.20 -10.05 -2.29
CA LEU A 148 14.55 -9.48 -0.98
C LEU A 148 15.99 -8.97 -0.90
N THR A 149 16.91 -9.59 -1.64
CA THR A 149 18.32 -9.17 -1.71
C THR A 149 18.54 -7.99 -2.67
N GLY A 150 17.52 -7.63 -3.47
CA GLY A 150 17.68 -6.67 -4.57
C GLY A 150 18.45 -7.25 -5.77
N HIS A 151 18.77 -6.40 -6.71
CA HIS A 151 19.56 -6.75 -7.92
C HIS A 151 20.98 -6.18 -7.84
N VAL A 152 21.15 -5.10 -7.10
CA VAL A 152 22.40 -4.31 -7.04
C VAL A 152 22.67 -3.95 -5.59
N GLU A 153 23.93 -4.00 -5.22
CA GLU A 153 24.43 -3.51 -3.92
C GLU A 153 25.43 -2.37 -4.11
N MET A 154 25.56 -1.54 -3.10
CA MET A 154 26.56 -0.49 -3.06
C MET A 154 27.78 -0.94 -2.27
N ARG A 155 28.98 -0.74 -2.83
CA ARG A 155 30.24 -1.04 -2.19
C ARG A 155 31.19 0.15 -2.28
N TYR A 156 31.94 0.42 -1.22
CA TYR A 156 33.04 1.37 -1.28
C TYR A 156 34.24 0.74 -1.99
N ASP A 157 34.70 1.37 -3.07
CA ASP A 157 35.92 1.00 -3.76
C ASP A 157 37.08 1.89 -3.26
N PRO A 158 38.05 1.34 -2.48
CA PRO A 158 39.16 2.13 -1.94
C PRO A 158 40.16 2.58 -3.01
N ALA A 159 40.23 1.89 -4.15
CA ALA A 159 41.13 2.28 -5.25
C ALA A 159 40.58 3.50 -5.99
N GLN A 160 39.28 3.53 -6.22
CA GLN A 160 38.59 4.68 -6.85
C GLN A 160 38.16 5.75 -5.85
N ARG A 161 38.27 5.46 -4.53
CA ARG A 161 37.82 6.32 -3.42
C ARG A 161 36.37 6.79 -3.55
N ARG A 162 35.49 5.93 -4.03
CA ARG A 162 34.06 6.22 -4.21
C ARG A 162 33.20 4.99 -3.98
N VAL A 163 31.91 5.23 -3.78
CA VAL A 163 30.89 4.18 -3.79
C VAL A 163 30.59 3.78 -5.23
N VAL A 164 30.60 2.48 -5.50
CA VAL A 164 30.26 1.89 -6.79
C VAL A 164 29.10 0.91 -6.63
N TYR A 165 28.32 0.79 -7.68
CA TYR A 165 27.28 -0.22 -7.78
C TYR A 165 27.85 -1.51 -8.37
N GLN A 166 27.48 -2.63 -7.80
CA GLN A 166 27.83 -3.96 -8.30
C GLN A 166 26.64 -4.91 -8.20
N PRO A 167 26.60 -6.01 -8.97
CA PRO A 167 25.59 -7.05 -8.76
C PRO A 167 25.60 -7.54 -7.33
N VAL A 168 24.40 -7.84 -6.79
CA VAL A 168 24.26 -8.29 -5.41
C VAL A 168 24.99 -9.61 -5.18
N SER A 169 25.77 -9.67 -4.09
CA SER A 169 26.49 -10.87 -3.62
C SER A 169 25.95 -11.42 -2.30
N ILE A 170 24.89 -10.83 -1.77
CA ILE A 170 24.29 -11.19 -0.48
C ILE A 170 23.58 -12.53 -0.60
N GLU A 171 24.02 -13.52 0.18
CA GLU A 171 23.31 -14.78 0.31
C GLU A 171 22.12 -14.63 1.29
N PRO A 172 20.89 -15.03 0.90
CA PRO A 172 19.75 -15.00 1.78
C PRO A 172 19.98 -15.91 3.01
N ARG A 173 19.83 -15.35 4.20
CA ARG A 173 19.91 -16.12 5.45
C ARG A 173 18.51 -16.36 5.98
N VAL A 174 18.09 -17.62 6.07
CA VAL A 174 16.87 -18.03 6.75
C VAL A 174 17.22 -18.30 8.21
N LEU A 175 16.98 -17.32 9.08
CA LEU A 175 17.32 -17.43 10.52
C LEU A 175 16.28 -18.21 11.31
N VAL A 176 15.02 -18.25 10.83
CA VAL A 176 13.92 -18.96 11.48
C VAL A 176 13.29 -19.90 10.47
N PRO A 177 13.27 -21.21 10.73
CA PRO A 177 12.55 -22.14 9.86
C PRO A 177 11.05 -21.77 9.85
N ARG A 178 10.44 -21.78 8.66
CA ARG A 178 9.00 -21.60 8.54
C ARG A 178 8.29 -22.75 9.25
N VAL A 179 7.64 -22.46 10.37
CA VAL A 179 6.77 -23.42 11.04
C VAL A 179 5.42 -23.38 10.32
N ILE A 180 5.10 -24.45 9.61
CA ILE A 180 3.76 -24.67 9.08
C ILE A 180 2.90 -25.07 10.29
N ARG A 181 1.97 -24.21 10.69
CA ARG A 181 0.96 -24.58 11.68
C ARG A 181 -0.07 -25.44 10.96
N GLU A 182 -0.19 -26.68 11.37
CA GLU A 182 -1.29 -27.53 10.93
C GLU A 182 -2.62 -26.94 11.41
N GLU A 183 -3.63 -26.96 10.56
CA GLU A 183 -5.00 -26.60 10.96
C GLU A 183 -5.42 -27.52 12.10
N GLY A 184 -5.98 -26.97 13.17
CA GLY A 184 -6.42 -27.75 14.34
C GLY A 184 -5.39 -27.93 15.45
N PHE A 185 -4.24 -27.24 15.41
CA PHE A 185 -3.31 -27.24 16.53
C PHE A 185 -3.92 -26.45 17.70
N GLY A 186 -4.49 -27.16 18.66
CA GLY A 186 -5.21 -26.64 19.82
C GLY A 186 -6.62 -27.21 19.99
N ASP A 187 -7.19 -27.83 18.95
CA ASP A 187 -8.54 -28.46 19.00
C ASP A 187 -8.54 -29.89 19.51
N ARG A 188 -7.43 -30.38 20.08
CA ARG A 188 -7.46 -31.67 20.78
C ARG A 188 -8.32 -31.53 22.03
N LYS A 189 -9.60 -31.84 21.89
CA LYS A 189 -10.44 -32.17 23.04
C LYS A 189 -9.88 -33.39 23.75
N PRO A 190 -9.87 -33.40 25.09
CA PRO A 190 -9.40 -34.54 25.91
C PRO A 190 -10.26 -35.78 25.70
#